data_5cd95de0d947d6458aec0c135db83b7a
#
_entry.id   5cd95de0d947d6458aec0c135db83b7a
#
_cell.length_a   1.000
_cell.length_b   1.000
_cell.length_c   1.000
_cell.angle_alpha   90.00
_cell.angle_beta   90.00
_cell.angle_gamma   90.00
#
_symmetry.space_group_name_H-M   'P 1'
#
loop_
_entity.id
_entity.type
_entity.pdbx_description
1 polymer ?
#
loop_
_entity_poly.entity_id
_entity_poly.type
_entity_poly.pdbx_seq_one_letter_code
_entity_poly.pdbx_strand_id
1 'polypeptide(L)'
;MAYESRDEIDERYRWDLSSIYADDEAFLGALDKAREYPEILAAYRGKISTSAEDLLAYLRASDEVGVELGKLVNYAQRKLDEDTRNATYQDYSAQVISVYTEVSSATSWFAPEILKLDDEQIERFYVSCPDLDLYRRALDVVFHPVSYTHLTLPTKL
;
A
#
# COMPACT_ATOMS: atom_id res chain seq x y z
N MET A 1 31.83 10.20 -19.69
CA MET A 1 32.43 10.19 -18.36
C MET A 1 31.58 9.30 -17.49
N ALA A 2 32.17 8.33 -16.80
CA ALA A 2 31.48 7.55 -15.77
C ALA A 2 31.77 8.23 -14.43
N TYR A 3 30.77 8.52 -13.64
CA TYR A 3 30.93 9.01 -12.27
C TYR A 3 31.21 7.81 -11.36
N GLU A 4 32.16 7.94 -10.45
CA GLU A 4 32.53 6.86 -9.53
C GLU A 4 31.67 6.88 -8.24
N SER A 5 31.17 8.06 -7.86
CA SER A 5 30.31 8.25 -6.71
C SER A 5 29.23 9.30 -6.97
N ARG A 6 28.17 9.29 -6.14
CA ARG A 6 27.11 10.31 -6.16
C ARG A 6 27.64 11.72 -5.90
N ASP A 7 28.67 11.85 -5.06
CA ASP A 7 29.22 13.15 -4.66
C ASP A 7 29.89 13.90 -5.81
N GLU A 8 30.24 13.19 -6.89
CA GLU A 8 30.78 13.79 -8.12
C GLU A 8 29.70 14.36 -9.03
N ILE A 9 28.42 14.05 -8.77
CA ILE A 9 27.30 14.55 -9.57
C ILE A 9 26.90 15.92 -9.03
N ASP A 10 26.72 16.90 -9.92
CA ASP A 10 26.22 18.23 -9.58
C ASP A 10 24.87 18.11 -8.85
N GLU A 11 24.70 18.83 -7.75
CA GLU A 11 23.55 18.75 -6.84
C GLU A 11 22.21 18.94 -7.55
N ARG A 12 22.14 19.78 -8.58
CA ARG A 12 20.93 19.99 -9.41
C ARG A 12 20.47 18.76 -10.19
N TYR A 13 21.29 17.72 -10.29
CA TYR A 13 20.93 16.44 -10.93
C TYR A 13 20.76 15.30 -9.92
N ARG A 14 20.77 15.61 -8.62
CA ARG A 14 20.47 14.64 -7.56
C ARG A 14 19.01 14.75 -7.17
N TRP A 15 18.42 13.65 -6.77
CA TRP A 15 17.07 13.70 -6.18
C TRP A 15 17.11 14.32 -4.79
N ASP A 16 16.23 15.28 -4.55
CA ASP A 16 15.96 15.79 -3.21
C ASP A 16 14.91 14.90 -2.53
N LEU A 17 15.35 14.01 -1.65
CA LEU A 17 14.49 13.12 -0.88
C LEU A 17 14.06 13.72 0.45
N SER A 18 14.54 14.91 0.81
CA SER A 18 14.19 15.58 2.07
C SER A 18 12.70 15.93 2.17
N SER A 19 12.02 16.02 1.01
CA SER A 19 10.57 16.21 0.95
C SER A 19 9.78 14.96 1.39
N ILE A 20 10.41 13.77 1.41
CA ILE A 20 9.80 12.51 1.87
C ILE A 20 10.19 12.28 3.33
N TYR A 21 11.49 12.21 3.62
CA TYR A 21 12.06 12.17 4.97
C TYR A 21 13.30 13.08 5.01
N ALA A 22 13.43 13.85 6.08
CA ALA A 22 14.51 14.83 6.24
C ALA A 22 15.90 14.16 6.14
N ASP A 23 16.01 12.96 6.69
CA ASP A 23 17.22 12.15 6.73
C ASP A 23 16.91 10.66 6.98
N ASP A 24 17.95 9.84 7.04
CA ASP A 24 17.83 8.42 7.29
C ASP A 24 17.30 8.10 8.70
N GLU A 25 17.50 8.98 9.69
CA GLU A 25 16.97 8.79 11.05
C GLU A 25 15.46 8.94 11.06
N ALA A 26 14.93 9.96 10.39
CA ALA A 26 13.50 10.16 10.22
C ALA A 26 12.83 9.00 9.46
N PHE A 27 13.50 8.48 8.42
CA PHE A 27 13.05 7.29 7.68
C PHE A 27 13.00 6.06 8.59
N LEU A 28 14.06 5.77 9.35
CA LEU A 28 14.12 4.62 10.25
C LEU A 28 13.06 4.71 11.36
N GLY A 29 12.81 5.91 11.89
CA GLY A 29 11.74 6.13 12.85
C GLY A 29 10.34 5.88 12.28
N ALA A 30 10.11 6.22 11.00
CA ALA A 30 8.87 5.92 10.31
C ALA A 30 8.74 4.41 9.99
N LEU A 31 9.83 3.77 9.59
CA LEU A 31 9.88 2.33 9.34
C LEU A 31 9.57 1.51 10.60
N ASP A 32 10.08 1.96 11.76
CA ASP A 32 9.81 1.29 13.03
C ASP A 32 8.33 1.37 13.41
N LYS A 33 7.70 2.54 13.24
CA LYS A 33 6.25 2.70 13.41
C LYS A 33 5.44 1.82 12.45
N ALA A 34 5.91 1.66 11.21
CA ALA A 34 5.21 0.88 10.21
C ALA A 34 5.09 -0.62 10.57
N ARG A 35 5.92 -1.12 11.48
CA ARG A 35 5.82 -2.49 12.02
C ARG A 35 4.55 -2.74 12.83
N GLU A 36 3.86 -1.68 13.28
CA GLU A 36 2.59 -1.78 13.99
C GLU A 36 1.38 -1.85 13.04
N TYR A 37 1.54 -1.49 11.77
CA TYR A 37 0.42 -1.43 10.80
C TYR A 37 -0.30 -2.77 10.59
N PRO A 38 0.37 -3.93 10.55
CA PRO A 38 -0.31 -5.21 10.46
C PRO A 38 -1.35 -5.42 11.56
N GLU A 39 -1.00 -5.11 12.81
CA GLU A 39 -1.90 -5.25 13.96
C GLU A 39 -3.03 -4.23 13.93
N ILE A 40 -2.73 -2.98 13.58
CA ILE A 40 -3.72 -1.90 13.46
C ILE A 40 -4.80 -2.28 12.46
N LEU A 41 -4.43 -2.76 11.28
CA LEU A 41 -5.39 -3.13 10.25
C LEU A 41 -6.10 -4.45 10.57
N ALA A 42 -5.41 -5.43 11.17
CA ALA A 42 -6.01 -6.69 11.57
C ALA A 42 -7.10 -6.53 12.65
N ALA A 43 -7.07 -5.45 13.43
CA ALA A 43 -8.07 -5.17 14.47
C ALA A 43 -9.50 -4.95 13.93
N TYR A 44 -9.65 -4.69 12.63
CA TYR A 44 -10.95 -4.55 11.96
C TYR A 44 -11.54 -5.86 11.45
N ARG A 45 -10.76 -6.94 11.48
CA ARG A 45 -11.21 -8.25 11.00
C ARG A 45 -12.46 -8.72 11.76
N GLY A 46 -13.47 -9.14 11.00
CA GLY A 46 -14.76 -9.59 11.53
C GLY A 46 -15.74 -8.48 11.85
N LYS A 47 -15.38 -7.20 11.61
CA LYS A 47 -16.24 -6.04 11.89
C LYS A 47 -16.77 -5.38 10.63
N ILE A 48 -15.97 -5.34 9.57
CA ILE A 48 -16.28 -4.59 8.35
C ILE A 48 -17.50 -5.11 7.58
N SER A 49 -17.87 -6.36 7.77
CA SER A 49 -19.09 -6.94 7.18
C SER A 49 -20.35 -6.76 8.04
N THR A 50 -20.22 -6.18 9.24
CA THR A 50 -21.32 -6.00 10.19
C THR A 50 -21.67 -4.54 10.46
N SER A 51 -20.78 -3.60 10.16
CA SER A 51 -20.92 -2.16 10.42
C SER A 51 -20.35 -1.35 9.26
N ALA A 52 -21.16 -0.40 8.76
CA ALA A 52 -20.74 0.54 7.73
C ALA A 52 -19.65 1.50 8.24
N GLU A 53 -19.73 1.89 9.51
CA GLU A 53 -18.77 2.76 10.18
C GLU A 53 -17.43 2.05 10.35
N ASP A 54 -17.41 0.76 10.73
CA ASP A 54 -16.18 -0.02 10.83
C ASP A 54 -15.55 -0.26 9.45
N LEU A 55 -16.37 -0.47 8.41
CA LEU A 55 -15.86 -0.56 7.04
C LEU A 55 -15.20 0.75 6.62
N LEU A 56 -15.85 1.90 6.84
CA LEU A 56 -15.29 3.21 6.53
C LEU A 56 -13.99 3.47 7.32
N ALA A 57 -13.99 3.15 8.62
CA ALA A 57 -12.81 3.32 9.47
C ALA A 57 -11.63 2.47 8.98
N TYR A 58 -11.88 1.22 8.60
CA TYR A 58 -10.86 0.37 7.99
C TYR A 58 -10.30 0.94 6.69
N LEU A 59 -11.17 1.38 5.78
CA LEU A 59 -10.75 1.92 4.48
C LEU A 59 -9.89 3.17 4.65
N ARG A 60 -10.27 4.08 5.56
CA ARG A 60 -9.47 5.27 5.90
C ARG A 60 -8.12 4.90 6.51
N ALA A 61 -8.11 3.98 7.47
CA ALA A 61 -6.85 3.50 8.07
C ALA A 61 -5.96 2.81 7.02
N SER A 62 -6.54 2.06 6.09
CA SER A 62 -5.82 1.42 4.99
C SER A 62 -5.20 2.44 4.03
N ASP A 63 -5.92 3.54 3.72
CA ASP A 63 -5.40 4.63 2.89
C ASP A 63 -4.21 5.34 3.59
N GLU A 64 -4.34 5.65 4.88
CA GLU A 64 -3.27 6.27 5.66
C GLU A 64 -2.02 5.37 5.68
N VAL A 65 -2.19 4.09 5.97
CA VAL A 65 -1.10 3.09 5.92
C VAL A 65 -0.51 3.01 4.51
N GLY A 66 -1.35 3.01 3.48
CA GLY A 66 -0.92 2.98 2.08
C GLY A 66 -0.03 4.16 1.71
N VAL A 67 -0.39 5.38 2.16
CA VAL A 67 0.41 6.60 1.94
C VAL A 67 1.77 6.49 2.65
N GLU A 68 1.79 6.06 3.91
CA GLU A 68 3.05 5.96 4.67
C GLU A 68 3.96 4.85 4.12
N LEU A 69 3.41 3.68 3.78
CA LEU A 69 4.18 2.63 3.09
C LEU A 69 4.71 3.11 1.74
N GLY A 70 3.92 3.88 0.99
CA GLY A 70 4.36 4.49 -0.26
C GLY A 70 5.56 5.41 -0.08
N LYS A 71 5.59 6.24 0.97
CA LYS A 71 6.74 7.09 1.33
C LYS A 71 7.98 6.25 1.65
N LEU A 72 7.82 5.21 2.49
CA LEU A 72 8.91 4.31 2.87
C LEU A 72 9.52 3.61 1.64
N VAL A 73 8.69 3.05 0.77
CA VAL A 73 9.13 2.40 -0.47
C VAL A 73 9.87 3.38 -1.37
N ASN A 74 9.31 4.58 -1.58
CA ASN A 74 9.94 5.57 -2.45
C ASN A 74 11.30 6.03 -1.92
N TYR A 75 11.41 6.31 -0.63
CA TYR A 75 12.67 6.73 -0.03
C TYR A 75 13.73 5.64 -0.14
N ALA A 76 13.44 4.43 0.35
CA ALA A 76 14.39 3.32 0.34
C ALA A 76 14.83 2.95 -1.09
N GLN A 77 13.87 2.92 -2.05
CA GLN A 77 14.17 2.58 -3.43
C GLN A 77 15.04 3.67 -4.09
N ARG A 78 14.72 4.96 -3.89
CA ARG A 78 15.54 6.05 -4.47
C ARG A 78 16.96 6.06 -3.88
N LYS A 79 17.12 5.81 -2.58
CA LYS A 79 18.44 5.62 -1.97
C LYS A 79 19.21 4.45 -2.59
N LEU A 80 18.55 3.32 -2.80
CA LEU A 80 19.16 2.15 -3.44
C LEU A 80 19.52 2.43 -4.90
N ASP A 81 18.65 3.14 -5.66
CA ASP A 81 18.92 3.50 -7.07
C ASP A 81 20.14 4.44 -7.21
N GLU A 82 20.43 5.22 -6.17
CA GLU A 82 21.62 6.10 -6.16
C GLU A 82 22.94 5.33 -6.07
N ASP A 83 22.99 4.28 -5.25
CA ASP A 83 24.13 3.37 -5.17
C ASP A 83 23.65 1.95 -4.79
N THR A 84 23.47 1.14 -5.81
CA THR A 84 23.05 -0.26 -5.66
C THR A 84 24.05 -1.15 -4.94
N ARG A 85 25.28 -0.69 -4.72
CA ARG A 85 26.35 -1.40 -3.99
C ARG A 85 26.34 -1.08 -2.50
N ASN A 86 25.59 -0.05 -2.09
CA ASN A 86 25.54 0.38 -0.70
C ASN A 86 24.70 -0.63 0.13
N ALA A 87 25.38 -1.35 1.03
CA ALA A 87 24.76 -2.38 1.85
C ALA A 87 23.65 -1.81 2.78
N THR A 88 23.79 -0.57 3.25
CA THR A 88 22.78 0.10 4.09
C THR A 88 21.49 0.33 3.29
N TYR A 89 21.60 0.79 2.04
CA TYR A 89 20.42 1.04 1.20
C TYR A 89 19.75 -0.26 0.72
N GLN A 90 20.54 -1.31 0.51
CA GLN A 90 19.99 -2.66 0.28
C GLN A 90 19.20 -3.15 1.50
N ASP A 91 19.71 -2.93 2.71
CA ASP A 91 19.04 -3.30 3.95
C ASP A 91 17.74 -2.48 4.16
N TYR A 92 17.74 -1.17 3.91
CA TYR A 92 16.55 -0.34 3.97
C TYR A 92 15.44 -0.87 3.04
N SER A 93 15.80 -1.16 1.80
CA SER A 93 14.84 -1.71 0.83
C SER A 93 14.30 -3.07 1.28
N ALA A 94 15.15 -3.96 1.79
CA ALA A 94 14.74 -5.27 2.28
C ALA A 94 13.78 -5.17 3.48
N GLN A 95 14.07 -4.29 4.43
CA GLN A 95 13.21 -4.06 5.60
C GLN A 95 11.83 -3.51 5.20
N VAL A 96 11.80 -2.53 4.28
CA VAL A 96 10.51 -1.98 3.77
C VAL A 96 9.70 -3.05 3.06
N ILE A 97 10.32 -3.89 2.24
CA ILE A 97 9.64 -5.02 1.57
C ILE A 97 9.07 -6.02 2.59
N SER A 98 9.80 -6.29 3.68
CA SER A 98 9.31 -7.15 4.77
C SER A 98 8.03 -6.58 5.38
N VAL A 99 8.06 -5.31 5.81
CA VAL A 99 6.90 -4.65 6.41
C VAL A 99 5.71 -4.62 5.43
N TYR A 100 5.95 -4.29 4.16
CA TYR A 100 4.92 -4.31 3.14
C TYR A 100 4.26 -5.69 2.99
N THR A 101 5.07 -6.75 3.01
CA THR A 101 4.60 -8.13 2.91
C THR A 101 3.79 -8.53 4.15
N GLU A 102 4.23 -8.11 5.34
CA GLU A 102 3.51 -8.35 6.59
C GLU A 102 2.14 -7.67 6.60
N VAL A 103 2.07 -6.39 6.18
CA VAL A 103 0.80 -5.66 6.05
C VAL A 103 -0.12 -6.34 5.03
N SER A 104 0.40 -6.70 3.85
CA SER A 104 -0.36 -7.39 2.81
C SER A 104 -0.92 -8.73 3.30
N SER A 105 -0.12 -9.50 4.04
CA SER A 105 -0.54 -10.77 4.63
C SER A 105 -1.61 -10.55 5.70
N ALA A 106 -1.40 -9.59 6.60
CA ALA A 106 -2.32 -9.28 7.70
C ALA A 106 -3.68 -8.76 7.22
N THR A 107 -3.76 -8.20 6.01
CA THR A 107 -4.99 -7.66 5.41
C THR A 107 -5.64 -8.58 4.38
N SER A 108 -5.07 -9.76 4.11
CA SER A 108 -5.58 -10.72 3.12
C SER A 108 -7.02 -11.19 3.36
N TRP A 109 -7.54 -11.03 4.57
CA TRP A 109 -8.90 -11.34 4.98
C TRP A 109 -9.94 -10.34 4.44
N PHE A 110 -9.53 -9.16 3.98
CA PHE A 110 -10.43 -8.07 3.57
C PHE A 110 -11.40 -8.49 2.45
N ALA A 111 -10.89 -8.95 1.31
CA ALA A 111 -11.73 -9.33 0.18
C ALA A 111 -12.67 -10.50 0.52
N PRO A 112 -12.22 -11.60 1.16
CA PRO A 112 -13.13 -12.66 1.63
C PRO A 112 -14.19 -12.18 2.62
N GLU A 113 -13.92 -11.14 3.41
CA GLU A 113 -14.91 -10.64 4.37
C GLU A 113 -15.93 -9.72 3.70
N ILE A 114 -15.49 -8.83 2.81
CA ILE A 114 -16.39 -7.97 2.03
C ILE A 114 -17.33 -8.81 1.15
N LEU A 115 -16.85 -9.88 0.54
CA LEU A 115 -17.66 -10.77 -0.29
C LEU A 115 -18.74 -11.57 0.47
N LYS A 116 -18.82 -11.44 1.80
CA LYS A 116 -19.96 -11.97 2.57
C LYS A 116 -21.18 -11.06 2.50
N LEU A 117 -20.99 -9.78 2.16
CA LEU A 117 -22.11 -8.84 1.96
C LEU A 117 -22.78 -9.13 0.60
N ASP A 118 -24.11 -9.12 0.60
CA ASP A 118 -24.86 -9.07 -0.64
C ASP A 118 -25.08 -7.63 -1.13
N ASP A 119 -25.60 -7.48 -2.35
CA ASP A 119 -25.81 -6.17 -2.97
C ASP A 119 -26.75 -5.28 -2.14
N GLU A 120 -27.75 -5.87 -1.48
CA GLU A 120 -28.69 -5.12 -0.65
C GLU A 120 -28.04 -4.63 0.64
N GLN A 121 -27.14 -5.43 1.23
CA GLN A 121 -26.42 -5.06 2.44
C GLN A 121 -25.43 -3.92 2.18
N ILE A 122 -24.68 -3.99 1.08
CA ILE A 122 -23.72 -2.92 0.75
C ILE A 122 -24.45 -1.62 0.38
N GLU A 123 -25.58 -1.68 -0.32
CA GLU A 123 -26.38 -0.47 -0.59
C GLU A 123 -26.92 0.15 0.71
N ARG A 124 -27.34 -0.67 1.69
CA ARG A 124 -27.70 -0.15 3.02
C ARG A 124 -26.53 0.54 3.71
N PHE A 125 -25.32 0.04 3.54
CA PHE A 125 -24.12 0.68 4.10
C PHE A 125 -23.86 2.05 3.47
N TYR A 126 -24.02 2.20 2.15
CA TYR A 126 -23.90 3.50 1.48
C TYR A 126 -24.98 4.49 1.95
N VAL A 127 -26.19 4.01 2.22
CA VAL A 127 -27.26 4.87 2.74
C VAL A 127 -27.00 5.30 4.19
N SER A 128 -26.54 4.39 5.05
CA SER A 128 -26.29 4.68 6.46
C SER A 128 -25.01 5.47 6.70
N CYS A 129 -24.01 5.31 5.83
CA CYS A 129 -22.71 5.97 5.92
C CYS A 129 -22.30 6.57 4.56
N PRO A 130 -22.80 7.78 4.21
CA PRO A 130 -22.59 8.38 2.89
C PRO A 130 -21.12 8.58 2.50
N ASP A 131 -20.22 8.74 3.48
CA ASP A 131 -18.76 8.86 3.24
C ASP A 131 -18.16 7.61 2.56
N LEU A 132 -18.82 6.46 2.67
CA LEU A 132 -18.44 5.23 1.95
C LEU A 132 -18.55 5.37 0.42
N ASP A 133 -19.32 6.33 -0.07
CA ASP A 133 -19.46 6.55 -1.51
C ASP A 133 -18.12 6.91 -2.19
N LEU A 134 -17.19 7.52 -1.44
CA LEU A 134 -15.81 7.75 -1.89
C LEU A 134 -15.12 6.44 -2.31
N TYR A 135 -15.44 5.34 -1.66
CA TYR A 135 -14.83 4.03 -1.87
C TYR A 135 -15.66 3.10 -2.78
N ARG A 136 -16.83 3.55 -3.25
CA ARG A 136 -17.75 2.73 -4.07
C ARG A 136 -17.02 2.02 -5.21
N ARG A 137 -16.25 2.76 -6.01
CA ARG A 137 -15.52 2.18 -7.14
C ARG A 137 -14.49 1.13 -6.72
N ALA A 138 -13.78 1.35 -5.61
CA ALA A 138 -12.79 0.39 -5.11
C ALA A 138 -13.46 -0.89 -4.61
N LEU A 139 -14.60 -0.75 -3.94
CA LEU A 139 -15.41 -1.87 -3.48
C LEU A 139 -16.04 -2.63 -4.65
N ASP A 140 -16.55 -1.95 -5.67
CA ASP A 140 -17.09 -2.57 -6.88
C ASP A 140 -16.08 -3.49 -7.57
N VAL A 141 -14.80 -3.12 -7.59
CA VAL A 141 -13.74 -3.98 -8.15
C VAL A 141 -13.58 -5.28 -7.35
N VAL A 142 -13.83 -5.25 -6.04
CA VAL A 142 -13.79 -6.46 -5.19
C VAL A 142 -15.03 -7.32 -5.42
N PHE A 143 -16.23 -6.71 -5.51
CA PHE A 143 -17.49 -7.41 -5.73
C PHE A 143 -17.62 -7.98 -7.15
N HIS A 144 -17.14 -7.24 -8.13
CA HIS A 144 -17.26 -7.57 -9.54
C HIS A 144 -15.87 -7.64 -10.20
N PRO A 145 -15.02 -8.62 -9.83
CA PRO A 145 -13.73 -8.77 -10.48
C PRO A 145 -13.96 -8.98 -11.98
N VAL A 146 -13.34 -8.12 -12.81
CA VAL A 146 -13.43 -8.23 -14.26
C VAL A 146 -12.93 -9.61 -14.65
N SER A 147 -13.86 -10.48 -15.04
CA SER A 147 -13.53 -11.78 -15.61
C SER A 147 -12.90 -11.52 -16.97
N TYR A 148 -11.57 -11.51 -17.03
CA TYR A 148 -10.87 -11.60 -18.31
C TYR A 148 -11.16 -12.98 -18.88
N THR A 149 -12.21 -13.09 -19.68
CA THR A 149 -12.33 -14.19 -20.61
C THR A 149 -11.13 -14.06 -21.55
N HIS A 150 -10.12 -14.91 -21.38
CA HIS A 150 -9.10 -15.10 -22.38
C HIS A 150 -9.81 -15.44 -23.68
N LEU A 151 -9.88 -14.48 -24.59
CA LEU A 151 -10.16 -14.74 -25.98
C LEU A 151 -9.00 -15.63 -26.47
N THR A 152 -9.18 -16.92 -26.39
CA THR A 152 -8.34 -17.84 -27.14
C THR A 152 -8.55 -17.49 -28.60
N LEU A 153 -7.53 -16.86 -29.21
CA LEU A 153 -7.51 -16.69 -30.66
C LEU A 153 -7.77 -18.05 -31.27
N PRO A 154 -8.75 -18.22 -32.17
CA PRO A 154 -8.95 -19.48 -32.87
C PRO A 154 -7.69 -19.72 -33.71
N THR A 155 -6.84 -20.62 -33.25
CA THR A 155 -5.78 -21.20 -34.07
C THR A 155 -6.46 -22.00 -35.17
N LYS A 156 -6.69 -21.35 -36.31
CA LYS A 156 -6.97 -22.13 -37.55
C LYS A 156 -5.66 -22.81 -37.95
N LEU A 157 -5.61 -24.11 -37.78
CA LEU A 157 -4.72 -24.97 -38.54
C LEU A 157 -5.15 -25.01 -39.99
#